data_c2538ac2bc0794e8d3ed7fa3d6cae843
#
_entry.id   c2538ac2bc0794e8d3ed7fa3d6cae843
#
_cell.length_a   1.000
_cell.length_b   1.000
_cell.length_c   1.000
_cell.angle_alpha   90.00
_cell.angle_beta   90.00
_cell.angle_gamma   90.00
#
_symmetry.space_group_name_H-M   'P 1'
#
loop_
_entity.id
_entity.type
_entity.pdbx_description
1 polymer ?
#
loop_
_entity_poly.entity_id
_entity_poly.type
_entity_poly.pdbx_seq_one_letter_code
_entity_poly.pdbx_strand_id
1 'polypeptide(L)'
;MTDMPNTATPRHSLLKPDARTVKRNRAEARFKSYGIAAIAVGLLMLAILLTTIIGRGAGAFQQTFLPLNVQLLEEKLDKNGNRNLDEIKKVSTFGYAPLMAAALEAKVAETGITTDLKPKDMAGILSKDAAAQLRDFVLDNPELIGTAVEFEFLTNSRVDGYMKGRVTRDSIANDKSISAEQLDLVDALVADGALEKRFNIDFITGADASDARPEAAGM
;
A
#
# COMPACT_ATOMS: atom_id res chain seq x y z
N MET A 1 -6.81 -100.17 -28.72
CA MET A 1 -5.98 -98.99 -29.02
C MET A 1 -6.91 -97.76 -29.01
N THR A 2 -6.98 -97.07 -27.91
CA THR A 2 -7.92 -95.95 -27.68
C THR A 2 -7.09 -94.68 -27.70
N ASP A 3 -7.23 -93.98 -28.79
CA ASP A 3 -6.62 -92.65 -28.94
C ASP A 3 -7.29 -91.65 -28.00
N MET A 4 -6.57 -91.14 -27.04
CA MET A 4 -7.03 -90.02 -26.19
C MET A 4 -6.71 -88.70 -26.86
N PRO A 5 -7.67 -87.78 -27.03
CA PRO A 5 -7.40 -86.49 -27.60
C PRO A 5 -6.59 -85.64 -26.59
N ASN A 6 -5.43 -85.19 -27.01
CA ASN A 6 -4.56 -84.25 -26.30
C ASN A 6 -5.21 -82.86 -26.27
N THR A 7 -5.93 -82.54 -25.23
CA THR A 7 -6.44 -81.21 -24.96
C THR A 7 -5.32 -80.38 -24.39
N ALA A 8 -4.48 -79.77 -25.28
CA ALA A 8 -3.52 -78.78 -24.90
C ALA A 8 -4.26 -77.50 -24.42
N THR A 9 -4.26 -77.26 -23.14
CA THR A 9 -4.73 -76.01 -22.54
C THR A 9 -3.97 -74.82 -23.17
N PRO A 10 -4.64 -73.78 -23.69
CA PRO A 10 -3.96 -72.66 -24.26
C PRO A 10 -3.09 -71.97 -23.20
N ARG A 11 -1.76 -72.00 -23.42
CA ARG A 11 -0.82 -71.29 -22.54
C ARG A 11 -1.08 -69.79 -22.69
N HIS A 12 -1.69 -69.18 -21.67
CA HIS A 12 -1.82 -67.73 -21.58
C HIS A 12 -0.43 -67.12 -21.56
N SER A 13 -0.08 -66.43 -22.64
CA SER A 13 1.15 -65.67 -22.76
C SER A 13 1.06 -64.46 -21.80
N LEU A 14 1.94 -64.43 -20.79
CA LEU A 14 2.04 -63.32 -19.84
C LEU A 14 2.45 -61.99 -20.52
N LEU A 15 2.89 -62.05 -21.78
CA LEU A 15 3.30 -60.88 -22.61
C LEU A 15 2.15 -60.23 -23.38
N LYS A 16 0.98 -60.85 -23.51
CA LYS A 16 -0.20 -60.28 -24.21
C LYS A 16 -1.28 -60.05 -23.17
N PRO A 17 -1.62 -58.77 -22.88
CA PRO A 17 -2.69 -58.45 -21.95
C PRO A 17 -4.06 -58.99 -22.47
N ASP A 18 -4.78 -59.70 -21.63
CA ASP A 18 -6.14 -60.18 -21.90
C ASP A 18 -7.11 -58.97 -22.08
N ALA A 19 -8.17 -59.14 -22.85
CA ALA A 19 -9.16 -58.10 -23.11
C ALA A 19 -9.76 -57.49 -21.81
N ARG A 20 -9.88 -58.28 -20.75
CA ARG A 20 -10.30 -57.83 -19.42
C ARG A 20 -9.26 -56.92 -18.80
N THR A 21 -7.97 -57.25 -18.91
CA THR A 21 -6.85 -56.44 -18.41
C THR A 21 -6.77 -55.10 -19.13
N VAL A 22 -6.93 -55.09 -20.46
CA VAL A 22 -6.95 -53.86 -21.25
C VAL A 22 -8.12 -52.94 -20.84
N LYS A 23 -9.33 -53.50 -20.63
CA LYS A 23 -10.50 -52.74 -20.17
C LYS A 23 -10.28 -52.15 -18.77
N ARG A 24 -9.68 -52.92 -17.86
CA ARG A 24 -9.35 -52.44 -16.49
C ARG A 24 -8.29 -51.33 -16.50
N ASN A 25 -7.24 -51.51 -17.31
CA ASN A 25 -6.20 -50.51 -17.42
C ASN A 25 -6.74 -49.19 -18.03
N ARG A 26 -7.69 -49.25 -18.98
CA ARG A 26 -8.37 -48.05 -19.51
C ARG A 26 -9.25 -47.38 -18.44
N ALA A 27 -9.95 -48.17 -17.62
CA ALA A 27 -10.74 -47.59 -16.52
C ALA A 27 -9.83 -46.91 -15.48
N GLU A 28 -8.72 -47.59 -15.13
CA GLU A 28 -7.71 -47.04 -14.22
C GLU A 28 -7.07 -45.74 -14.79
N ALA A 29 -6.68 -45.73 -16.06
CA ALA A 29 -6.14 -44.56 -16.72
C ALA A 29 -7.12 -43.37 -16.69
N ARG A 30 -8.43 -43.61 -16.94
CA ARG A 30 -9.47 -42.58 -16.82
C ARG A 30 -9.63 -42.09 -15.40
N PHE A 31 -9.64 -43.01 -14.41
CA PHE A 31 -9.72 -42.61 -13.01
C PHE A 31 -8.51 -41.77 -12.58
N LYS A 32 -7.33 -42.18 -13.03
CA LYS A 32 -6.08 -41.42 -12.81
C LYS A 32 -6.12 -40.03 -13.45
N SER A 33 -6.65 -39.93 -14.67
CA SER A 33 -6.81 -38.61 -15.35
C SER A 33 -7.82 -37.72 -14.63
N TYR A 34 -8.91 -38.26 -14.08
CA TYR A 34 -9.84 -37.47 -13.26
C TYR A 34 -9.19 -36.98 -11.97
N GLY A 35 -8.37 -37.83 -11.32
CA GLY A 35 -7.60 -37.41 -10.15
C GLY A 35 -6.62 -36.27 -10.45
N ILE A 36 -5.89 -36.39 -11.57
CA ILE A 36 -4.96 -35.33 -12.02
C ILE A 36 -5.73 -34.06 -12.37
N ALA A 37 -6.86 -34.18 -13.08
CA ALA A 37 -7.70 -33.03 -13.42
C ALA A 37 -8.25 -32.33 -12.15
N ALA A 38 -8.69 -33.08 -11.15
CA ALA A 38 -9.16 -32.52 -9.88
C ALA A 38 -8.05 -31.75 -9.14
N ILE A 39 -6.84 -32.32 -9.11
CA ILE A 39 -5.67 -31.61 -8.53
C ILE A 39 -5.34 -30.34 -9.31
N ALA A 40 -5.35 -30.41 -10.64
CA ALA A 40 -5.10 -29.24 -11.50
C ALA A 40 -6.13 -28.14 -11.27
N VAL A 41 -7.41 -28.46 -11.14
CA VAL A 41 -8.48 -27.51 -10.79
C VAL A 41 -8.25 -26.91 -9.40
N GLY A 42 -7.89 -27.72 -8.41
CA GLY A 42 -7.58 -27.24 -7.06
C GLY A 42 -6.40 -26.26 -7.04
N LEU A 43 -5.32 -26.58 -7.76
CA LEU A 43 -4.16 -25.69 -7.90
C LEU A 43 -4.51 -24.40 -8.66
N LEU A 44 -5.33 -24.49 -9.69
CA LEU A 44 -5.81 -23.32 -10.42
C LEU A 44 -6.62 -22.39 -9.51
N MET A 45 -7.55 -22.94 -8.73
CA MET A 45 -8.34 -22.15 -7.77
C MET A 45 -7.47 -21.52 -6.69
N LEU A 46 -6.46 -22.24 -6.19
CA LEU A 46 -5.48 -21.70 -5.25
C LEU A 46 -4.69 -20.54 -5.88
N ALA A 47 -4.24 -20.70 -7.12
CA ALA A 47 -3.51 -19.65 -7.84
C ALA A 47 -4.37 -18.40 -8.05
N ILE A 48 -5.65 -18.57 -8.43
CA ILE A 48 -6.61 -17.47 -8.58
C ILE A 48 -6.81 -16.75 -7.24
N LEU A 49 -7.03 -17.51 -6.16
CA LEU A 49 -7.21 -16.97 -4.82
C LEU A 49 -5.98 -16.14 -4.41
N LEU A 50 -4.79 -16.72 -4.55
CA LEU A 50 -3.53 -16.08 -4.18
C LEU A 50 -3.29 -14.80 -4.99
N THR A 51 -3.51 -14.85 -6.30
CA THR A 51 -3.39 -13.69 -7.19
C THR A 51 -4.38 -12.59 -6.80
N THR A 52 -5.59 -12.95 -6.42
CA THR A 52 -6.61 -11.99 -5.98
C THR A 52 -6.22 -11.32 -4.65
N ILE A 53 -5.70 -12.10 -3.69
CA ILE A 53 -5.25 -11.57 -2.39
C ILE A 53 -4.07 -10.64 -2.59
N ILE A 54 -3.05 -11.06 -3.35
CA ILE A 54 -1.86 -10.24 -3.61
C ILE A 54 -2.25 -8.97 -4.38
N GLY A 55 -3.05 -9.09 -5.44
CA GLY A 55 -3.46 -7.96 -6.27
C GLY A 55 -4.25 -6.90 -5.50
N ARG A 56 -5.12 -7.31 -4.56
CA ARG A 56 -5.88 -6.39 -3.69
C ARG A 56 -5.05 -5.87 -2.53
N GLY A 57 -4.12 -6.68 -2.02
CA GLY A 57 -3.27 -6.33 -0.88
C GLY A 57 -2.06 -5.48 -1.26
N ALA A 58 -1.56 -5.55 -2.49
CA ALA A 58 -0.37 -4.82 -2.93
C ALA A 58 -0.49 -3.29 -2.75
N GLY A 59 -1.71 -2.75 -2.92
CA GLY A 59 -1.98 -1.33 -2.68
C GLY A 59 -1.84 -0.89 -1.22
N ALA A 60 -1.85 -1.81 -0.26
CA ALA A 60 -1.63 -1.48 1.16
C ALA A 60 -0.19 -1.09 1.45
N PHE A 61 0.77 -1.66 0.68
CA PHE A 61 2.19 -1.34 0.82
C PHE A 61 2.61 -0.05 0.11
N GLN A 62 1.71 0.61 -0.60
CA GLN A 62 1.96 1.89 -1.24
C GLN A 62 1.27 2.99 -0.43
N GLN A 63 1.94 4.11 -0.28
CA GLN A 63 1.37 5.33 0.30
C GLN A 63 1.70 6.54 -0.58
N THR A 64 0.89 7.58 -0.40
CA THR A 64 1.02 8.82 -1.16
C THR A 64 1.83 9.81 -0.36
N PHE A 65 2.91 10.29 -0.96
CA PHE A 65 3.84 11.25 -0.37
C PHE A 65 3.76 12.59 -1.09
N LEU A 66 3.98 13.65 -0.33
CA LEU A 66 4.11 15.02 -0.83
C LEU A 66 5.42 15.62 -0.27
N PRO A 67 6.48 15.72 -1.07
CA PRO A 67 7.69 16.41 -0.68
C PRO A 67 7.44 17.93 -0.63
N LEU A 68 7.77 18.55 0.50
CA LEU A 68 7.64 19.98 0.73
C LEU A 68 8.96 20.55 1.25
N ASN A 69 9.30 21.73 0.79
CA ASN A 69 10.43 22.50 1.31
C ASN A 69 9.99 23.31 2.52
N VAL A 70 10.33 22.85 3.71
CA VAL A 70 9.91 23.44 4.97
C VAL A 70 10.99 24.38 5.52
N GLN A 71 10.63 25.64 5.72
CA GLN A 71 11.48 26.61 6.43
C GLN A 71 11.38 26.37 7.94
N LEU A 72 12.46 25.88 8.54
CA LEU A 72 12.55 25.65 9.99
C LEU A 72 12.88 26.95 10.71
N LEU A 73 11.88 27.81 10.92
CA LEU A 73 12.07 29.14 11.50
C LEU A 73 12.62 29.07 12.93
N GLU A 74 13.82 29.59 13.15
CA GLU A 74 14.50 29.62 14.43
C GLU A 74 13.68 30.31 15.52
N GLU A 75 13.09 31.47 15.21
CA GLU A 75 12.23 32.25 16.12
C GLU A 75 11.02 31.45 16.65
N LYS A 76 10.58 30.40 15.96
CA LYS A 76 9.48 29.55 16.40
C LYS A 76 9.93 28.29 17.11
N LEU A 77 11.07 27.71 16.70
CA LEU A 77 11.54 26.42 17.16
C LEU A 77 12.63 26.52 18.23
N ASP A 78 13.49 27.54 18.15
CA ASP A 78 14.61 27.78 19.05
C ASP A 78 14.79 29.26 19.33
N LYS A 79 13.92 29.84 20.16
CA LYS A 79 13.86 31.28 20.44
C LYS A 79 15.15 31.87 21.01
N ASN A 80 15.98 31.05 21.63
CA ASN A 80 17.23 31.48 22.20
C ASN A 80 18.45 31.26 21.30
N GLY A 81 18.27 30.58 20.16
CA GLY A 81 19.33 30.28 19.19
C GLY A 81 20.44 29.37 19.76
N ASN A 82 20.15 28.64 20.82
CA ASN A 82 21.15 27.85 21.55
C ASN A 82 21.14 26.35 21.22
N ARG A 83 20.23 25.91 20.35
CA ARG A 83 20.03 24.50 19.94
C ARG A 83 19.84 23.56 21.14
N ASN A 84 19.27 24.08 22.25
CA ASN A 84 19.01 23.28 23.43
C ASN A 84 17.81 22.37 23.21
N LEU A 85 18.07 21.05 23.15
CA LEU A 85 17.04 20.03 22.94
C LEU A 85 15.90 20.08 23.98
N ASP A 86 16.21 20.42 25.24
CA ASP A 86 15.18 20.50 26.26
C ASP A 86 14.24 21.70 26.08
N GLU A 87 14.70 22.75 25.41
CA GLU A 87 13.87 23.89 25.02
C GLU A 87 13.08 23.57 23.74
N ILE A 88 13.71 22.99 22.72
CA ILE A 88 13.08 22.58 21.47
C ILE A 88 11.97 21.55 21.72
N LYS A 89 12.18 20.59 22.63
CA LYS A 89 11.16 19.61 23.04
C LYS A 89 9.90 20.23 23.63
N LYS A 90 9.98 21.45 24.20
CA LYS A 90 8.81 22.16 24.74
C LYS A 90 7.91 22.73 23.64
N VAL A 91 8.44 22.88 22.41
CA VAL A 91 7.62 23.27 21.27
C VAL A 91 6.69 22.12 20.91
N SER A 92 5.39 22.34 21.05
CA SER A 92 4.38 21.34 20.72
C SER A 92 4.20 21.23 19.21
N THR A 93 3.51 20.18 18.75
CA THR A 93 3.15 19.97 17.34
C THR A 93 2.40 21.17 16.73
N PHE A 94 1.68 21.95 17.55
CA PHE A 94 1.04 23.19 17.09
C PHE A 94 2.03 24.26 16.61
N GLY A 95 3.28 24.22 17.07
CA GLY A 95 4.33 25.12 16.57
C GLY A 95 4.81 24.73 15.17
N TYR A 96 4.75 23.44 14.82
CA TYR A 96 5.18 22.91 13.52
C TYR A 96 4.08 22.97 12.45
N ALA A 97 2.81 22.88 12.84
CA ALA A 97 1.69 22.91 11.91
C ALA A 97 1.67 24.16 10.99
N PRO A 98 1.95 25.40 11.46
CA PRO A 98 2.04 26.55 10.58
C PRO A 98 3.21 26.52 9.58
N LEU A 99 4.34 25.89 9.95
CA LEU A 99 5.49 25.73 9.06
C LEU A 99 5.15 24.80 7.90
N MET A 100 4.48 23.72 8.20
CA MET A 100 3.98 22.76 7.22
C MET A 100 2.92 23.38 6.30
N ALA A 101 1.96 24.15 6.85
CA ALA A 101 0.95 24.84 6.06
C ALA A 101 1.57 25.89 5.12
N ALA A 102 2.56 26.64 5.59
CA ALA A 102 3.28 27.61 4.78
C ALA A 102 4.11 26.95 3.66
N ALA A 103 4.72 25.80 3.94
CA ALA A 103 5.46 25.03 2.94
C ALA A 103 4.53 24.50 1.83
N LEU A 104 3.32 24.05 2.19
CA LEU A 104 2.32 23.60 1.23
C LEU A 104 1.80 24.78 0.39
N GLU A 105 1.52 25.94 1.02
CA GLU A 105 1.11 27.15 0.32
C GLU A 105 2.19 27.61 -0.68
N ALA A 106 3.46 27.59 -0.27
CA ALA A 106 4.58 27.89 -1.15
C ALA A 106 4.66 26.94 -2.35
N LYS A 107 4.45 25.63 -2.11
CA LYS A 107 4.44 24.62 -3.17
C LYS A 107 3.29 24.83 -4.15
N VAL A 108 2.09 25.12 -3.66
CA VAL A 108 0.92 25.42 -4.49
C VAL A 108 1.16 26.70 -5.32
N ALA A 109 1.78 27.71 -4.75
CA ALA A 109 2.13 28.94 -5.47
C ALA A 109 3.22 28.70 -6.55
N GLU A 110 4.21 27.85 -6.26
CA GLU A 110 5.28 27.46 -7.19
C GLU A 110 4.73 26.75 -8.43
N THR A 111 3.76 25.84 -8.23
CA THR A 111 3.12 25.10 -9.33
C THR A 111 2.09 25.92 -10.12
N GLY A 112 1.76 27.14 -9.65
CA GLY A 112 0.76 27.98 -10.27
C GLY A 112 -0.68 27.49 -10.12
N ILE A 113 -0.92 26.55 -9.22
CA ILE A 113 -2.26 26.02 -8.90
C ILE A 113 -3.05 27.13 -8.19
N THR A 114 -4.24 27.46 -8.69
CA THR A 114 -5.17 28.37 -8.03
C THR A 114 -6.17 27.59 -7.19
N THR A 115 -6.33 27.99 -5.93
CA THR A 115 -7.29 27.38 -5.01
C THR A 115 -7.88 28.45 -4.09
N ASP A 116 -9.16 28.32 -3.74
CA ASP A 116 -9.84 29.18 -2.77
C ASP A 116 -9.70 28.65 -1.33
N LEU A 117 -9.00 27.54 -1.14
CA LEU A 117 -8.78 26.92 0.17
C LEU A 117 -7.86 27.81 1.03
N LYS A 118 -8.21 27.94 2.30
CA LYS A 118 -7.33 28.56 3.28
C LYS A 118 -6.13 27.65 3.56
N PRO A 119 -4.96 28.20 3.96
CA PRO A 119 -3.77 27.41 4.25
C PRO A 119 -4.01 26.24 5.23
N LYS A 120 -4.87 26.45 6.23
CA LYS A 120 -5.25 25.40 7.18
C LYS A 120 -6.04 24.25 6.49
N ASP A 121 -6.93 24.60 5.58
CA ASP A 121 -7.78 23.60 4.88
C ASP A 121 -6.96 22.87 3.80
N MET A 122 -6.01 23.57 3.15
CA MET A 122 -5.02 22.94 2.28
C MET A 122 -4.17 21.92 3.07
N ALA A 123 -3.67 22.30 4.26
CA ALA A 123 -2.91 21.39 5.11
C ALA A 123 -3.70 20.15 5.55
N GLY A 124 -5.04 20.19 5.46
CA GLY A 124 -5.91 19.03 5.71
C GLY A 124 -5.71 17.84 4.75
N ILE A 125 -5.03 18.02 3.61
CA ILE A 125 -4.67 16.90 2.73
C ILE A 125 -3.51 16.06 3.29
N LEU A 126 -2.72 16.62 4.22
CA LEU A 126 -1.62 15.92 4.87
C LEU A 126 -2.11 15.08 6.05
N SER A 127 -1.29 14.14 6.48
CA SER A 127 -1.58 13.33 7.65
C SER A 127 -1.77 14.16 8.92
N LYS A 128 -2.61 13.70 9.83
CA LYS A 128 -2.78 14.33 11.14
C LYS A 128 -1.50 14.31 11.97
N ASP A 129 -0.64 13.33 11.74
CA ASP A 129 0.63 13.16 12.44
C ASP A 129 1.81 13.86 11.73
N ALA A 130 1.58 14.49 10.58
CA ALA A 130 2.60 15.17 9.81
C ALA A 130 3.42 16.19 10.62
N ALA A 131 2.75 16.97 11.48
CA ALA A 131 3.41 17.92 12.37
C ALA A 131 4.23 17.23 13.47
N ALA A 132 3.83 16.04 13.93
CA ALA A 132 4.58 15.26 14.88
C ALA A 132 5.83 14.65 14.23
N GLN A 133 5.71 14.12 13.03
CA GLN A 133 6.84 13.58 12.27
C GLN A 133 7.88 14.67 11.97
N LEU A 134 7.45 15.85 11.53
CA LEU A 134 8.35 16.98 11.33
C LEU A 134 9.05 17.39 12.63
N ARG A 135 8.32 17.38 13.76
CA ARG A 135 8.90 17.66 15.08
C ARG A 135 9.96 16.65 15.47
N ASP A 136 9.68 15.36 15.31
CA ASP A 136 10.63 14.30 15.64
C ASP A 136 11.88 14.39 14.75
N PHE A 137 11.71 14.64 13.46
CA PHE A 137 12.81 14.91 12.55
C PHE A 137 13.69 16.09 13.00
N VAL A 138 13.09 17.20 13.46
CA VAL A 138 13.83 18.37 13.95
C VAL A 138 14.55 18.07 15.29
N LEU A 139 13.94 17.25 16.14
CA LEU A 139 14.59 16.83 17.39
C LEU A 139 15.80 15.91 17.17
N ASP A 140 15.76 15.11 16.10
CA ASP A 140 16.87 14.27 15.69
C ASP A 140 17.96 15.07 14.94
N ASN A 141 17.60 16.23 14.35
CA ASN A 141 18.49 17.07 13.56
C ASN A 141 18.38 18.56 13.93
N PRO A 142 18.71 18.94 15.19
CA PRO A 142 18.52 20.30 15.68
C PRO A 142 19.38 21.34 14.97
N GLU A 143 20.48 20.92 14.34
CA GLU A 143 21.37 21.78 13.55
C GLU A 143 20.70 22.36 12.30
N LEU A 144 19.62 21.70 11.80
CA LEU A 144 18.89 22.16 10.63
C LEU A 144 17.91 23.31 10.93
N ILE A 145 17.68 23.64 12.20
CA ILE A 145 16.84 24.78 12.56
C ILE A 145 17.47 26.08 12.01
N GLY A 146 16.65 26.90 11.38
CA GLY A 146 17.09 28.12 10.67
C GLY A 146 17.35 27.88 9.18
N THR A 147 17.26 26.65 8.69
CA THR A 147 17.42 26.31 7.26
C THR A 147 16.12 25.84 6.64
N ALA A 148 16.13 25.74 5.31
CA ALA A 148 15.07 25.07 4.55
C ALA A 148 15.43 23.60 4.38
N VAL A 149 14.50 22.71 4.66
CA VAL A 149 14.69 21.27 4.49
C VAL A 149 13.58 20.69 3.63
N GLU A 150 13.94 19.79 2.74
CA GLU A 150 12.96 18.99 2.02
C GLU A 150 12.50 17.85 2.95
N PHE A 151 11.19 17.82 3.22
CA PHE A 151 10.58 16.81 4.05
C PHE A 151 9.41 16.16 3.32
N GLU A 152 9.35 14.83 3.35
CA GLU A 152 8.33 14.04 2.67
C GLU A 152 7.16 13.77 3.61
N PHE A 153 6.06 14.47 3.40
CA PHE A 153 4.85 14.28 4.19
C PHE A 153 3.97 13.18 3.62
N LEU A 154 3.43 12.35 4.49
CA LEU A 154 2.35 11.45 4.14
C LEU A 154 1.05 12.23 3.99
N THR A 155 0.26 11.85 3.00
CA THR A 155 -1.10 12.39 2.87
C THR A 155 -2.05 11.73 3.86
N ASN A 156 -3.18 12.36 4.11
CA ASN A 156 -4.21 11.76 4.96
C ASN A 156 -4.81 10.50 4.31
N SER A 157 -5.47 9.65 5.11
CA SER A 157 -6.03 8.38 4.66
C SER A 157 -7.10 8.51 3.56
N ARG A 158 -7.77 9.68 3.46
CA ARG A 158 -8.78 9.93 2.41
C ARG A 158 -8.13 10.25 1.08
N VAL A 159 -7.08 11.08 1.09
CA VAL A 159 -6.26 11.37 -0.10
C VAL A 159 -5.58 10.10 -0.59
N ASP A 160 -4.95 9.34 0.30
CA ASP A 160 -4.32 8.07 -0.05
C ASP A 160 -5.34 7.06 -0.61
N GLY A 161 -6.53 7.00 -0.01
CA GLY A 161 -7.65 6.19 -0.51
C GLY A 161 -8.15 6.63 -1.88
N TYR A 162 -8.17 7.94 -2.15
CA TYR A 162 -8.52 8.51 -3.45
C TYR A 162 -7.48 8.14 -4.52
N MET A 163 -6.21 8.31 -4.21
CA MET A 163 -5.10 7.92 -5.08
C MET A 163 -5.07 6.41 -5.41
N LYS A 164 -5.61 5.58 -4.50
CA LYS A 164 -5.76 4.13 -4.67
C LYS A 164 -7.10 3.71 -5.30
N GLY A 165 -7.99 4.67 -5.63
CA GLY A 165 -9.30 4.42 -6.20
C GLY A 165 -10.32 3.80 -5.22
N ARG A 166 -10.05 3.83 -3.91
CA ARG A 166 -10.97 3.36 -2.85
C ARG A 166 -11.96 4.44 -2.42
N VAL A 167 -11.56 5.69 -2.49
CA VAL A 167 -12.38 6.87 -2.27
C VAL A 167 -12.69 7.47 -3.64
N THR A 168 -13.96 7.79 -3.89
CA THR A 168 -14.41 8.40 -5.16
C THR A 168 -15.07 9.74 -4.86
N ARG A 169 -15.18 10.62 -5.87
CA ARG A 169 -15.86 11.91 -5.72
C ARG A 169 -17.32 11.75 -5.27
N ASP A 170 -17.99 10.69 -5.70
CA ASP A 170 -19.35 10.39 -5.25
C ASP A 170 -19.41 9.99 -3.76
N SER A 171 -18.40 9.26 -3.29
CA SER A 171 -18.34 8.80 -1.90
C SER A 171 -18.07 9.92 -0.90
N ILE A 172 -17.48 11.04 -1.33
CA ILE A 172 -17.16 12.17 -0.45
C ILE A 172 -18.33 13.11 -0.20
N ALA A 173 -19.43 13.02 -0.94
CA ALA A 173 -20.60 13.90 -0.75
C ALA A 173 -21.11 13.93 0.69
N ASN A 174 -20.91 12.84 1.46
CA ASN A 174 -21.25 12.72 2.86
C ASN A 174 -20.04 12.58 3.80
N ASP A 175 -18.83 12.76 3.29
CA ASP A 175 -17.59 12.63 4.07
C ASP A 175 -17.20 14.00 4.65
N LYS A 176 -17.07 14.07 5.97
CA LYS A 176 -16.65 15.30 6.67
C LYS A 176 -15.14 15.43 6.77
N SER A 177 -14.38 14.44 6.32
CA SER A 177 -12.94 14.36 6.50
C SER A 177 -12.15 14.91 5.32
N ILE A 178 -12.82 15.12 4.18
CA ILE A 178 -12.22 15.70 2.97
C ILE A 178 -13.31 16.43 2.18
N SER A 179 -12.98 17.56 1.56
CA SER A 179 -13.88 18.32 0.72
C SER A 179 -13.59 18.11 -0.78
N ALA A 180 -14.54 18.49 -1.63
CA ALA A 180 -14.37 18.45 -3.09
C ALA A 180 -13.21 19.33 -3.54
N GLU A 181 -13.09 20.53 -2.95
CA GLU A 181 -12.03 21.51 -3.25
C GLU A 181 -10.64 20.97 -2.85
N GLN A 182 -10.56 20.17 -1.76
CA GLN A 182 -9.32 19.50 -1.39
C GLN A 182 -8.95 18.42 -2.41
N LEU A 183 -9.92 17.68 -2.97
CA LEU A 183 -9.63 16.73 -4.04
C LEU A 183 -9.25 17.42 -5.35
N ASP A 184 -9.80 18.60 -5.65
CA ASP A 184 -9.37 19.41 -6.79
C ASP A 184 -7.91 19.83 -6.66
N LEU A 185 -7.50 20.24 -5.45
CA LEU A 185 -6.10 20.53 -5.13
C LEU A 185 -5.23 19.28 -5.28
N VAL A 186 -5.68 18.11 -4.80
CA VAL A 186 -4.97 16.82 -4.95
C VAL A 186 -4.77 16.48 -6.42
N ASP A 187 -5.82 16.59 -7.24
CA ASP A 187 -5.75 16.29 -8.67
C ASP A 187 -4.77 17.25 -9.40
N ALA A 188 -4.75 18.52 -9.01
CA ALA A 188 -3.81 19.50 -9.55
C ALA A 188 -2.36 19.17 -9.16
N LEU A 189 -2.10 18.81 -7.90
CA LEU A 189 -0.77 18.38 -7.43
C LEU A 189 -0.31 17.07 -8.08
N VAL A 190 -1.22 16.17 -8.39
CA VAL A 190 -0.92 14.94 -9.15
C VAL A 190 -0.55 15.27 -10.59
N ALA A 191 -1.29 16.18 -11.22
CA ALA A 191 -1.02 16.61 -12.60
C ALA A 191 0.34 17.32 -12.74
N ASP A 192 0.77 18.03 -11.69
CA ASP A 192 2.11 18.65 -11.60
C ASP A 192 3.22 17.63 -11.27
N GLY A 193 2.86 16.41 -10.84
CA GLY A 193 3.82 15.41 -10.39
C GLY A 193 4.36 15.62 -8.98
N ALA A 194 3.77 16.53 -8.21
CA ALA A 194 4.18 16.81 -6.83
C ALA A 194 3.73 15.71 -5.86
N LEU A 195 2.59 15.05 -6.15
CA LEU A 195 2.07 13.93 -5.37
C LEU A 195 2.45 12.60 -6.01
N GLU A 196 3.16 11.75 -5.28
CA GLU A 196 3.64 10.45 -5.75
C GLU A 196 3.17 9.31 -4.86
N LYS A 197 2.78 8.18 -5.50
CA LYS A 197 2.59 6.92 -4.81
C LYS A 197 3.89 6.14 -4.82
N ARG A 198 4.38 5.79 -3.65
CA ARG A 198 5.59 4.97 -3.49
C ARG A 198 5.37 3.83 -2.51
N PHE A 199 6.23 2.81 -2.63
CA PHE A 199 6.26 1.75 -1.64
C PHE A 199 6.70 2.33 -0.28
N ASN A 200 5.89 2.11 0.75
CA ASN A 200 6.22 2.54 2.09
C ASN A 200 6.82 1.37 2.88
N ILE A 201 8.13 1.44 3.14
CA ILE A 201 8.84 0.42 3.91
C ILE A 201 8.46 0.46 5.39
N ASP A 202 8.08 1.63 5.90
CA ASP A 202 7.69 1.83 7.30
C ASP A 202 6.42 1.06 7.65
N PHE A 203 5.60 0.70 6.65
CA PHE A 203 4.51 -0.24 6.82
C PHE A 203 4.95 -1.60 7.37
N ILE A 204 6.20 -2.02 7.08
CA ILE A 204 6.76 -3.30 7.52
C ILE A 204 7.61 -3.12 8.79
N THR A 205 8.33 -2.01 8.90
CA THR A 205 9.34 -1.77 9.94
C THR A 205 8.86 -0.85 11.05
N GLY A 206 7.80 -0.08 10.80
CA GLY A 206 7.23 0.88 11.73
C GLY A 206 6.51 0.22 12.91
N ALA A 207 6.28 1.00 13.95
CA ALA A 207 5.51 0.57 15.11
C ALA A 207 4.02 0.49 14.77
N ASP A 208 3.34 -0.50 15.34
CA ASP A 208 1.88 -0.62 15.25
C ASP A 208 1.18 0.50 16.03
N ALA A 209 0.04 0.96 15.53
CA ALA A 209 -0.79 1.96 16.19
C ALA A 209 -2.23 1.46 16.35
N SER A 210 -2.89 1.96 17.40
CA SER A 210 -4.27 1.59 17.72
C SER A 210 -5.32 2.28 16.86
N ASP A 211 -4.94 3.30 16.10
CA ASP A 211 -5.82 4.04 15.20
C ASP A 211 -5.39 3.96 13.75
N ALA A 212 -6.37 4.28 12.85
CA ALA A 212 -6.15 4.34 11.41
C ALA A 212 -5.28 5.54 11.02
N ARG A 213 -3.97 5.37 11.10
CA ARG A 213 -2.96 6.36 10.70
C ARG A 213 -2.16 5.84 9.53
N PRO A 214 -1.88 6.67 8.52
CA PRO A 214 -1.08 6.23 7.38
C PRO A 214 0.37 5.88 7.74
N GLU A 215 0.86 6.37 8.88
CA GLU A 215 2.19 6.12 9.42
C GLU A 215 2.32 4.81 10.20
N ALA A 216 1.20 4.22 10.60
CA ALA A 216 1.24 2.99 11.38
C ALA A 216 1.45 1.76 10.52
N ALA A 217 2.27 0.85 11.01
CA ALA A 217 2.42 -0.48 10.43
C ALA A 217 1.13 -1.29 10.62
N GLY A 218 0.84 -2.16 9.68
CA GLY A 218 -0.24 -3.16 9.84
C GLY A 218 -1.66 -2.65 9.55
N MET A 219 -1.81 -1.53 8.87
CA MET A 219 -3.12 -0.99 8.48
C MET A 219 -3.49 -1.17 7.03
#